data_d4b16fd66e3207e39f5bfb750c85e85f
#
_entry.id   d4b16fd66e3207e39f5bfb750c85e85f
#
_cell.length_a   1.000
_cell.length_b   1.000
_cell.length_c   1.000
_cell.angle_alpha   90.00
_cell.angle_beta   90.00
_cell.angle_gamma   90.00
#
_symmetry.space_group_name_H-M   'P 1'
#
loop_
_entity.id
_entity.type
_entity.pdbx_description
1 polymer ?
#
loop_
_entity_poly.entity_id
_entity_poly.type
_entity_poly.pdbx_seq_one_letter_code
_entity_poly.pdbx_strand_id
1 'polypeptide(L)'
;MIGSKRHLIIWALVAAVFFGSCQSNARHYEKALALYQEGLELSTVNSLAAAETFSQALLELEGCNQELTDVQRLKGQTEDQLGSMYWKHGMKEEALQLHRDAIEIFRLMPGSVLLMNALQNAGRVAASLQRVDEAEQYYVEALEIAKVQSSKKLSKDIMLELCRDVYMEKGEFEKVIELVTDALEKGARPDLCCLTLGMAYNNLGNDRLAIEYLNQATQSENTDVRMPAYQVLYQIYQLQKDYPKAFQCFERYNENMMQAQDEQYNEEMQCIKRDYDFQVQNNNLETKQKLKSVYLYSALVVMLVALFVTLLLLRQKTLKDKLKAEENQRQLDVAMSKNKVFLTALALSEKILGNTVDVNFEEKEWNDYLELIDLVYSDFTKKLMEQYPTLTKSDLQICGLTRQGFSNQVISVMMNMQANSYARRKYRIKQDKMNGAEDDRSFEVLINEI
;
A
#
# COMPACT_ATOMS: atom_id res chain seq x y z
N MET A 1 -47.18 20.35 -23.70
CA MET A 1 -46.56 21.06 -22.57
C MET A 1 -46.17 20.17 -21.36
N ILE A 2 -46.65 18.96 -21.23
CA ILE A 2 -46.32 18.04 -20.08
C ILE A 2 -44.96 17.32 -20.27
N GLY A 3 -44.51 17.09 -21.51
CA GLY A 3 -43.24 16.41 -21.80
C GLY A 3 -42.00 17.27 -21.47
N SER A 4 -42.07 18.57 -21.73
CA SER A 4 -40.96 19.50 -21.51
C SER A 4 -40.59 19.69 -20.03
N LYS A 5 -41.58 19.71 -19.13
CA LYS A 5 -41.33 19.83 -17.67
C LYS A 5 -40.70 18.57 -17.07
N ARG A 6 -40.96 17.36 -17.61
CA ARG A 6 -40.32 16.09 -17.16
C ARG A 6 -38.84 16.02 -17.53
N HIS A 7 -38.47 16.48 -18.73
CA HIS A 7 -37.07 16.57 -19.14
C HIS A 7 -36.29 17.58 -18.29
N LEU A 8 -36.88 18.70 -17.93
CA LEU A 8 -36.24 19.71 -17.09
C LEU A 8 -35.95 19.20 -15.66
N ILE A 9 -36.88 18.45 -15.09
CA ILE A 9 -36.70 17.84 -13.75
C ILE A 9 -35.59 16.76 -13.78
N ILE A 10 -35.53 15.94 -14.83
CA ILE A 10 -34.47 14.94 -14.99
C ILE A 10 -33.10 15.63 -15.14
N TRP A 11 -33.02 16.66 -15.96
CA TRP A 11 -31.77 17.44 -16.13
C TRP A 11 -31.37 18.19 -14.84
N ALA A 12 -32.31 18.71 -14.07
CA ALA A 12 -32.03 19.33 -12.77
C ALA A 12 -31.54 18.32 -11.73
N LEU A 13 -32.11 17.12 -11.72
CA LEU A 13 -31.63 16.01 -10.84
C LEU A 13 -30.25 15.51 -11.25
N VAL A 14 -30.01 15.36 -12.54
CA VAL A 14 -28.67 14.97 -13.06
C VAL A 14 -27.65 16.06 -12.73
N ALA A 15 -27.97 17.33 -12.93
CA ALA A 15 -27.11 18.45 -12.57
C ALA A 15 -26.84 18.49 -11.05
N ALA A 16 -27.85 18.29 -10.20
CA ALA A 16 -27.67 18.26 -8.75
C ALA A 16 -26.79 17.11 -8.27
N VAL A 17 -26.86 15.93 -8.91
CA VAL A 17 -25.96 14.79 -8.65
C VAL A 17 -24.54 15.12 -9.10
N PHE A 18 -24.36 15.73 -10.28
CA PHE A 18 -23.05 16.16 -10.78
C PHE A 18 -22.41 17.23 -9.89
N PHE A 19 -23.16 18.26 -9.50
CA PHE A 19 -22.66 19.31 -8.61
C PHE A 19 -22.34 18.75 -7.21
N GLY A 20 -23.15 17.85 -6.68
CA GLY A 20 -22.88 17.19 -5.40
C GLY A 20 -21.62 16.32 -5.43
N SER A 21 -21.37 15.61 -6.52
CA SER A 21 -20.16 14.78 -6.67
C SER A 21 -18.90 15.63 -6.84
N CYS A 22 -18.94 16.72 -7.59
CA CYS A 22 -17.82 17.66 -7.74
C CYS A 22 -17.44 18.33 -6.41
N GLN A 23 -18.42 18.74 -5.62
CA GLN A 23 -18.17 19.40 -4.33
C GLN A 23 -17.63 18.40 -3.28
N SER A 24 -18.10 17.15 -3.30
CA SER A 24 -17.57 16.08 -2.48
C SER A 24 -16.10 15.77 -2.84
N ASN A 25 -15.81 15.69 -4.14
CA ASN A 25 -14.47 15.38 -4.66
C ASN A 25 -13.44 16.45 -4.25
N ALA A 26 -13.77 17.74 -4.42
CA ALA A 26 -12.89 18.84 -4.02
C ALA A 26 -12.59 18.81 -2.51
N ARG A 27 -13.59 18.53 -1.67
CA ARG A 27 -13.43 18.46 -0.24
C ARG A 27 -12.52 17.29 0.20
N HIS A 28 -12.66 16.11 -0.42
CA HIS A 28 -11.80 14.96 -0.14
C HIS A 28 -10.36 15.25 -0.57
N TYR A 29 -10.17 15.88 -1.72
CA TYR A 29 -8.84 16.25 -2.21
C TYR A 29 -8.14 17.27 -1.29
N GLU A 30 -8.83 18.36 -0.90
CA GLU A 30 -8.28 19.36 0.03
C GLU A 30 -7.88 18.72 1.37
N LYS A 31 -8.70 17.79 1.89
CA LYS A 31 -8.41 17.10 3.13
C LYS A 31 -7.21 16.15 2.96
N ALA A 32 -7.14 15.41 1.87
CA ALA A 32 -6.01 14.55 1.56
C ALA A 32 -4.70 15.33 1.43
N LEU A 33 -4.75 16.50 0.77
CA LEU A 33 -3.59 17.38 0.63
C LEU A 33 -3.11 17.92 1.98
N ALA A 34 -4.03 18.32 2.85
CA ALA A 34 -3.69 18.77 4.20
C ALA A 34 -3.04 17.65 5.03
N LEU A 35 -3.60 16.44 4.98
CA LEU A 35 -3.03 15.27 5.63
C LEU A 35 -1.64 14.91 5.07
N TYR A 36 -1.45 14.99 3.75
CA TYR A 36 -0.15 14.76 3.13
C TYR A 36 0.90 15.76 3.65
N GLN A 37 0.55 17.06 3.75
CA GLN A 37 1.44 18.08 4.27
C GLN A 37 1.78 17.85 5.75
N GLU A 38 0.80 17.52 6.57
CA GLU A 38 0.99 17.14 7.96
C GLU A 38 1.90 15.90 8.08
N GLY A 39 1.69 14.89 7.24
CA GLY A 39 2.54 13.70 7.18
C GLY A 39 4.00 14.04 6.86
N LEU A 40 4.26 14.99 5.95
CA LEU A 40 5.61 15.46 5.65
C LEU A 40 6.28 16.13 6.85
N GLU A 41 5.56 16.96 7.61
CA GLU A 41 6.08 17.59 8.83
C GLU A 41 6.41 16.53 9.89
N LEU A 42 5.52 15.55 10.06
CA LEU A 42 5.71 14.45 11.00
C LEU A 42 6.84 13.50 10.61
N SER A 43 7.14 13.35 9.33
CA SER A 43 8.11 12.35 8.82
C SER A 43 9.54 12.52 9.37
N THR A 44 9.88 13.73 9.81
CA THR A 44 11.19 14.05 10.42
C THR A 44 11.22 13.88 11.92
N VAL A 45 10.06 13.91 12.59
CA VAL A 45 9.95 13.91 14.05
C VAL A 45 9.38 12.58 14.56
N ASN A 46 8.45 12.00 13.81
CA ASN A 46 7.73 10.82 14.20
C ASN A 46 7.24 10.05 12.96
N SER A 47 8.08 9.15 12.48
CA SER A 47 7.83 8.37 11.27
C SER A 47 6.54 7.55 11.32
N LEU A 48 6.12 7.14 12.52
CA LEU A 48 4.89 6.38 12.68
C LEU A 48 3.64 7.23 12.55
N ALA A 49 3.60 8.39 13.22
CA ALA A 49 2.51 9.34 13.06
C ALA A 49 2.41 9.80 11.59
N ALA A 50 3.56 9.94 10.92
CA ALA A 50 3.60 10.22 9.48
C ALA A 50 2.95 9.11 8.67
N ALA A 51 3.28 7.84 8.93
CA ALA A 51 2.68 6.69 8.23
C ALA A 51 1.16 6.64 8.41
N GLU A 52 0.69 6.89 9.63
CA GLU A 52 -0.74 6.96 9.93
C GLU A 52 -1.42 8.09 9.13
N THR A 53 -0.82 9.28 9.13
CA THR A 53 -1.35 10.45 8.45
C THR A 53 -1.36 10.25 6.92
N PHE A 54 -0.30 9.66 6.34
CA PHE A 54 -0.27 9.30 4.92
C PHE A 54 -1.32 8.24 4.57
N SER A 55 -1.54 7.25 5.43
CA SER A 55 -2.60 6.25 5.23
C SER A 55 -4.00 6.89 5.23
N GLN A 56 -4.24 7.86 6.10
CA GLN A 56 -5.48 8.64 6.12
C GLN A 56 -5.63 9.49 4.85
N ALA A 57 -4.53 10.07 4.34
CA ALA A 57 -4.55 10.82 3.08
C ALA A 57 -4.94 9.91 1.90
N LEU A 58 -4.42 8.67 1.83
CA LEU A 58 -4.79 7.71 0.79
C LEU A 58 -6.28 7.34 0.87
N LEU A 59 -6.82 7.13 2.08
CA LEU A 59 -8.26 6.87 2.26
C LEU A 59 -9.15 8.03 1.76
N GLU A 60 -8.73 9.28 1.99
CA GLU A 60 -9.47 10.43 1.44
C GLU A 60 -9.36 10.49 -0.08
N LEU A 61 -8.20 10.13 -0.67
CA LEU A 61 -8.00 10.08 -2.11
C LEU A 61 -8.85 9.00 -2.80
N GLU A 62 -9.21 7.91 -2.11
CA GLU A 62 -10.15 6.92 -2.65
C GLU A 62 -11.54 7.52 -2.93
N GLY A 63 -11.94 8.55 -2.17
CA GLY A 63 -13.18 9.31 -2.40
C GLY A 63 -13.11 10.30 -3.57
N CYS A 64 -11.95 10.48 -4.19
CA CYS A 64 -11.72 11.39 -5.29
C CYS A 64 -11.90 10.74 -6.66
N ASN A 65 -12.12 11.55 -7.70
CA ASN A 65 -12.09 11.06 -9.08
C ASN A 65 -10.65 10.69 -9.48
N GLN A 66 -10.41 9.41 -9.67
CA GLN A 66 -9.10 8.86 -10.00
C GLN A 66 -8.58 9.20 -11.40
N GLU A 67 -9.41 9.77 -12.28
CA GLU A 67 -8.99 10.22 -13.61
C GLU A 67 -8.27 11.58 -13.57
N LEU A 68 -8.35 12.31 -12.46
CA LEU A 68 -7.73 13.63 -12.32
C LEU A 68 -6.22 13.49 -12.07
N THR A 69 -5.42 14.13 -12.89
CA THR A 69 -3.95 14.09 -12.83
C THR A 69 -3.40 14.54 -11.46
N ASP A 70 -4.01 15.54 -10.83
CA ASP A 70 -3.57 16.03 -9.52
C ASP A 70 -3.88 15.02 -8.41
N VAL A 71 -5.01 14.31 -8.50
CA VAL A 71 -5.36 13.21 -7.58
C VAL A 71 -4.33 12.08 -7.71
N GLN A 72 -4.03 11.65 -8.93
CA GLN A 72 -3.04 10.62 -9.19
C GLN A 72 -1.64 11.04 -8.71
N ARG A 73 -1.24 12.29 -8.98
CA ARG A 73 0.04 12.81 -8.49
C ARG A 73 0.15 12.78 -6.98
N LEU A 74 -0.86 13.27 -6.28
CA LEU A 74 -0.89 13.28 -4.81
C LEU A 74 -0.93 11.85 -4.26
N LYS A 75 -1.66 10.94 -4.91
CA LYS A 75 -1.69 9.53 -4.55
C LYS A 75 -0.30 8.91 -4.63
N GLY A 76 0.38 9.00 -5.77
CA GLY A 76 1.72 8.46 -5.93
C GLY A 76 2.74 9.08 -4.96
N GLN A 77 2.66 10.40 -4.70
CA GLN A 77 3.50 11.05 -3.69
C GLN A 77 3.22 10.50 -2.28
N THR A 78 1.97 10.27 -1.93
CA THR A 78 1.59 9.74 -0.62
C THR A 78 2.01 8.28 -0.47
N GLU A 79 1.85 7.46 -1.52
CA GLU A 79 2.32 6.07 -1.54
C GLU A 79 3.85 5.98 -1.39
N ASP A 80 4.61 6.83 -2.09
CA ASP A 80 6.08 6.87 -1.98
C ASP A 80 6.54 7.27 -0.56
N GLN A 81 5.90 8.25 0.05
CA GLN A 81 6.21 8.65 1.43
C GLN A 81 5.83 7.56 2.44
N LEU A 82 4.65 6.96 2.29
CA LEU A 82 4.21 5.85 3.15
C LEU A 82 5.14 4.64 3.01
N GLY A 83 5.56 4.32 1.79
CA GLY A 83 6.56 3.29 1.53
C GLY A 83 7.87 3.55 2.26
N SER A 84 8.34 4.80 2.27
CA SER A 84 9.53 5.20 3.02
C SER A 84 9.38 5.05 4.54
N MET A 85 8.17 5.31 5.08
CA MET A 85 7.88 5.06 6.49
C MET A 85 7.86 3.56 6.80
N TYR A 86 7.19 2.76 5.97
CA TYR A 86 7.14 1.31 6.15
C TYR A 86 8.53 0.67 6.09
N TRP A 87 9.40 1.16 5.20
CA TRP A 87 10.79 0.70 5.16
C TRP A 87 11.56 1.00 6.45
N LYS A 88 11.42 2.18 7.03
CA LYS A 88 12.02 2.55 8.32
C LYS A 88 11.59 1.61 9.45
N HIS A 89 10.35 1.11 9.40
CA HIS A 89 9.79 0.17 10.38
C HIS A 89 9.98 -1.31 10.03
N GLY A 90 10.81 -1.62 9.03
CA GLY A 90 11.17 -2.98 8.66
C GLY A 90 10.12 -3.73 7.82
N MET A 91 9.02 -3.09 7.43
CA MET A 91 7.97 -3.63 6.56
C MET A 91 8.42 -3.49 5.09
N LYS A 92 9.46 -4.24 4.73
CA LYS A 92 10.19 -4.04 3.46
C LYS A 92 9.38 -4.42 2.23
N GLU A 93 8.61 -5.51 2.30
CA GLU A 93 7.82 -5.98 1.16
C GLU A 93 6.67 -5.02 0.85
N GLU A 94 5.99 -4.55 1.88
CA GLU A 94 4.92 -3.57 1.77
C GLU A 94 5.46 -2.22 1.27
N ALA A 95 6.62 -1.81 1.76
CA ALA A 95 7.32 -0.62 1.29
C ALA A 95 7.64 -0.69 -0.20
N LEU A 96 8.21 -1.82 -0.66
CA LEU A 96 8.53 -2.03 -2.06
C LEU A 96 7.28 -1.98 -2.94
N GLN A 97 6.16 -2.55 -2.45
CA GLN A 97 4.91 -2.50 -3.21
C GLN A 97 4.39 -1.07 -3.36
N LEU A 98 4.39 -0.28 -2.29
CA LEU A 98 3.97 1.12 -2.34
C LEU A 98 4.85 1.97 -3.29
N HIS A 99 6.17 1.75 -3.27
CA HIS A 99 7.06 2.42 -4.23
C HIS A 99 6.78 1.99 -5.67
N ARG A 100 6.45 0.72 -5.93
CA ARG A 100 6.05 0.25 -7.27
C ARG A 100 4.75 0.90 -7.73
N ASP A 101 3.75 0.99 -6.85
CA ASP A 101 2.47 1.64 -7.15
C ASP A 101 2.69 3.13 -7.50
N ALA A 102 3.52 3.81 -6.72
CA ALA A 102 3.94 5.19 -7.01
C ALA A 102 4.69 5.31 -8.36
N ILE A 103 5.60 4.39 -8.67
CA ILE A 103 6.34 4.35 -9.94
C ILE A 103 5.36 4.20 -11.11
N GLU A 104 4.37 3.31 -11.04
CA GLU A 104 3.36 3.12 -12.08
C GLU A 104 2.60 4.43 -12.36
N ILE A 105 2.20 5.13 -11.31
CA ILE A 105 1.53 6.42 -11.43
C ILE A 105 2.46 7.45 -12.09
N PHE A 106 3.71 7.56 -11.63
CA PHE A 106 4.63 8.59 -12.11
C PHE A 106 5.16 8.32 -13.53
N ARG A 107 5.17 7.08 -14.01
CA ARG A 107 5.48 6.74 -15.41
C ARG A 107 4.50 7.36 -16.39
N LEU A 108 3.26 7.61 -15.97
CA LEU A 108 2.27 8.33 -16.78
C LEU A 108 2.51 9.85 -16.81
N MET A 109 3.47 10.36 -16.02
CA MET A 109 3.82 11.77 -15.89
C MET A 109 5.27 12.02 -16.36
N PRO A 110 5.54 12.17 -17.65
CA PRO A 110 6.90 12.20 -18.18
C PRO A 110 7.73 13.36 -17.63
N GLY A 111 9.01 13.09 -17.35
CA GLY A 111 9.99 14.08 -16.88
C GLY A 111 9.92 14.40 -15.39
N SER A 112 9.26 13.56 -14.59
CA SER A 112 9.02 13.81 -13.18
C SER A 112 10.23 13.46 -12.29
N VAL A 113 10.68 14.43 -11.48
CA VAL A 113 11.59 14.16 -10.34
C VAL A 113 10.98 13.14 -9.38
N LEU A 114 9.65 13.07 -9.33
CA LEU A 114 8.91 12.12 -8.49
C LEU A 114 9.17 10.67 -8.91
N LEU A 115 9.18 10.40 -10.21
CA LEU A 115 9.53 9.06 -10.72
C LEU A 115 10.95 8.66 -10.32
N MET A 116 11.91 9.57 -10.49
CA MET A 116 13.29 9.32 -10.10
C MET A 116 13.43 9.00 -8.61
N ASN A 117 12.76 9.77 -7.74
CA ASN A 117 12.79 9.54 -6.30
C ASN A 117 12.15 8.20 -5.91
N ALA A 118 10.99 7.88 -6.49
CA ALA A 118 10.31 6.61 -6.24
C ALA A 118 11.15 5.40 -6.71
N LEU A 119 11.82 5.51 -7.88
CA LEU A 119 12.77 4.51 -8.36
C LEU A 119 13.96 4.34 -7.42
N GLN A 120 14.54 5.45 -6.94
CA GLN A 120 15.64 5.42 -5.97
C GLN A 120 15.21 4.72 -4.66
N ASN A 121 14.03 5.05 -4.14
CA ASN A 121 13.48 4.43 -2.94
C ASN A 121 13.21 2.93 -3.16
N ALA A 122 12.58 2.56 -4.28
CA ALA A 122 12.36 1.16 -4.65
C ALA A 122 13.68 0.39 -4.77
N GLY A 123 14.70 0.98 -5.38
CA GLY A 123 16.05 0.40 -5.49
C GLY A 123 16.66 0.09 -4.13
N ARG A 124 16.57 1.02 -3.19
CA ARG A 124 17.07 0.86 -1.81
C ARG A 124 16.34 -0.26 -1.07
N VAL A 125 15.02 -0.30 -1.19
CA VAL A 125 14.22 -1.36 -0.55
C VAL A 125 14.49 -2.72 -1.19
N ALA A 126 14.55 -2.80 -2.52
CA ALA A 126 14.86 -4.04 -3.25
C ALA A 126 16.23 -4.59 -2.86
N ALA A 127 17.26 -3.73 -2.77
CA ALA A 127 18.60 -4.12 -2.30
C ALA A 127 18.54 -4.68 -0.86
N SER A 128 17.78 -4.04 0.04
CA SER A 128 17.61 -4.52 1.42
C SER A 128 16.87 -5.86 1.52
N LEU A 129 16.15 -6.25 0.46
CA LEU A 129 15.49 -7.55 0.28
C LEU A 129 16.38 -8.56 -0.47
N GLN A 130 17.64 -8.24 -0.72
CA GLN A 130 18.58 -9.05 -1.50
C GLN A 130 18.14 -9.28 -2.97
N ARG A 131 17.29 -8.40 -3.50
CA ARG A 131 16.84 -8.42 -4.91
C ARG A 131 17.75 -7.53 -5.74
N VAL A 132 19.04 -7.92 -5.82
CA VAL A 132 20.13 -7.09 -6.33
C VAL A 132 19.91 -6.66 -7.78
N ASP A 133 19.46 -7.58 -8.66
CA ASP A 133 19.22 -7.26 -10.07
C ASP A 133 18.02 -6.32 -10.27
N GLU A 134 17.00 -6.45 -9.43
CA GLU A 134 15.86 -5.54 -9.43
C GLU A 134 16.27 -4.14 -8.94
N ALA A 135 17.07 -4.08 -7.88
CA ALA A 135 17.62 -2.83 -7.37
C ALA A 135 18.46 -2.11 -8.43
N GLU A 136 19.31 -2.86 -9.17
CA GLU A 136 20.09 -2.30 -10.28
C GLU A 136 19.21 -1.64 -11.35
N GLN A 137 18.13 -2.31 -11.75
CA GLN A 137 17.19 -1.78 -12.75
C GLN A 137 16.59 -0.45 -12.30
N TYR A 138 16.13 -0.37 -11.05
CA TYR A 138 15.57 0.87 -10.50
C TYR A 138 16.61 2.00 -10.44
N TYR A 139 17.82 1.73 -9.95
CA TYR A 139 18.86 2.75 -9.87
C TYR A 139 19.34 3.22 -11.24
N VAL A 140 19.47 2.33 -12.22
CA VAL A 140 19.86 2.67 -13.58
C VAL A 140 18.81 3.55 -14.25
N GLU A 141 17.53 3.20 -14.14
CA GLU A 141 16.42 4.03 -14.65
C GLU A 141 16.41 5.41 -13.97
N ALA A 142 16.60 5.47 -12.65
CA ALA A 142 16.67 6.73 -11.91
C ALA A 142 17.87 7.61 -12.37
N LEU A 143 19.03 6.99 -12.61
CA LEU A 143 20.21 7.68 -13.12
C LEU A 143 20.00 8.27 -14.52
N GLU A 144 19.32 7.57 -15.40
CA GLU A 144 18.98 8.08 -16.73
C GLU A 144 18.12 9.33 -16.64
N ILE A 145 17.11 9.32 -15.78
CA ILE A 145 16.25 10.49 -15.53
C ILE A 145 17.08 11.65 -14.95
N ALA A 146 17.94 11.38 -13.96
CA ALA A 146 18.79 12.40 -13.35
C ALA A 146 19.75 13.06 -14.36
N LYS A 147 20.30 12.30 -15.31
CA LYS A 147 21.17 12.80 -16.39
C LYS A 147 20.40 13.74 -17.32
N VAL A 148 19.18 13.35 -17.73
CA VAL A 148 18.33 14.18 -18.61
C VAL A 148 17.99 15.51 -17.94
N GLN A 149 17.73 15.51 -16.62
CA GLN A 149 17.42 16.71 -15.86
C GLN A 149 18.65 17.59 -15.56
N SER A 150 19.85 17.20 -15.99
CA SER A 150 21.11 17.91 -15.74
C SER A 150 21.42 18.13 -14.25
N SER A 151 20.84 17.33 -13.38
CA SER A 151 21.05 17.41 -11.92
C SER A 151 22.29 16.62 -11.51
N LYS A 152 23.47 17.30 -11.57
CA LYS A 152 24.75 16.69 -11.23
C LYS A 152 24.79 16.14 -9.79
N LYS A 153 24.11 16.78 -8.84
CA LYS A 153 24.09 16.34 -7.44
C LYS A 153 23.30 15.02 -7.28
N LEU A 154 22.06 15.00 -7.77
CA LEU A 154 21.19 13.81 -7.66
C LEU A 154 21.79 12.59 -8.38
N SER A 155 22.40 12.81 -9.56
CA SER A 155 23.06 11.74 -10.29
C SER A 155 24.22 11.10 -9.49
N LYS A 156 24.95 11.90 -8.68
CA LYS A 156 26.02 11.38 -7.81
C LYS A 156 25.48 10.59 -6.63
N ASP A 157 24.43 11.09 -5.99
CA ASP A 157 23.84 10.42 -4.83
C ASP A 157 23.26 9.05 -5.25
N ILE A 158 22.53 8.98 -6.37
CA ILE A 158 22.03 7.71 -6.93
C ILE A 158 23.17 6.77 -7.31
N MET A 159 24.25 7.29 -7.91
CA MET A 159 25.43 6.50 -8.26
C MET A 159 26.09 5.88 -7.02
N LEU A 160 26.19 6.64 -5.92
CA LEU A 160 26.74 6.12 -4.66
C LEU A 160 25.88 4.99 -4.09
N GLU A 161 24.57 5.14 -4.13
CA GLU A 161 23.65 4.08 -3.69
C GLU A 161 23.76 2.84 -4.57
N LEU A 162 23.80 3.00 -5.90
CA LEU A 162 24.03 1.89 -6.84
C LEU A 162 25.35 1.16 -6.54
N CYS A 163 26.43 1.91 -6.28
CA CYS A 163 27.71 1.32 -5.91
C CYS A 163 27.63 0.53 -4.62
N ARG A 164 27.04 1.12 -3.57
CA ARG A 164 26.94 0.52 -2.24
C ARG A 164 25.98 -0.69 -2.21
N ASP A 165 24.81 -0.55 -2.81
CA ASP A 165 23.71 -1.48 -2.63
C ASP A 165 23.70 -2.59 -3.69
N VAL A 166 24.38 -2.39 -4.82
CA VAL A 166 24.39 -3.35 -5.93
C VAL A 166 25.78 -3.84 -6.26
N TYR A 167 26.73 -2.94 -6.64
CA TYR A 167 28.04 -3.38 -7.10
C TYR A 167 28.90 -3.99 -5.98
N MET A 168 28.74 -3.53 -4.74
CA MET A 168 29.34 -4.20 -3.57
C MET A 168 28.85 -5.64 -3.40
N GLU A 169 27.53 -5.85 -3.50
CA GLU A 169 26.91 -7.19 -3.39
C GLU A 169 27.29 -8.11 -4.57
N LYS A 170 27.50 -7.52 -5.77
CA LYS A 170 27.99 -8.26 -6.94
C LYS A 170 29.49 -8.55 -6.90
N GLY A 171 30.23 -8.02 -5.93
CA GLY A 171 31.66 -8.17 -5.80
C GLY A 171 32.49 -7.35 -6.79
N GLU A 172 31.91 -6.34 -7.43
CA GLU A 172 32.56 -5.47 -8.43
C GLU A 172 33.35 -4.34 -7.73
N PHE A 173 34.24 -4.69 -6.80
CA PHE A 173 34.87 -3.75 -5.87
C PHE A 173 35.79 -2.72 -6.58
N GLU A 174 36.52 -3.11 -7.61
CA GLU A 174 37.36 -2.20 -8.39
C GLU A 174 36.51 -1.13 -9.08
N LYS A 175 35.39 -1.53 -9.64
CA LYS A 175 34.43 -0.61 -10.26
C LYS A 175 33.82 0.35 -9.23
N VAL A 176 33.51 -0.14 -8.03
CA VAL A 176 33.06 0.72 -6.93
C VAL A 176 34.11 1.77 -6.59
N ILE A 177 35.36 1.38 -6.44
CA ILE A 177 36.46 2.29 -6.12
C ILE A 177 36.60 3.37 -7.19
N GLU A 178 36.57 3.00 -8.48
CA GLU A 178 36.68 3.95 -9.59
C GLU A 178 35.52 4.96 -9.55
N LEU A 179 34.29 4.47 -9.50
CA LEU A 179 33.08 5.31 -9.56
C LEU A 179 32.92 6.22 -8.33
N VAL A 180 33.22 5.69 -7.12
CA VAL A 180 33.10 6.45 -5.89
C VAL A 180 34.22 7.47 -5.72
N THR A 181 35.44 7.17 -6.18
CA THR A 181 36.55 8.14 -6.21
C THR A 181 36.20 9.30 -7.14
N ASP A 182 35.73 9.02 -8.35
CA ASP A 182 35.27 10.05 -9.29
C ASP A 182 34.12 10.88 -8.72
N ALA A 183 33.18 10.24 -8.02
CA ALA A 183 32.07 10.93 -7.36
C ALA A 183 32.57 11.85 -6.23
N LEU A 184 33.51 11.39 -5.43
CA LEU A 184 34.13 12.16 -4.33
C LEU A 184 34.86 13.41 -4.87
N GLU A 185 35.69 13.25 -5.91
CA GLU A 185 36.39 14.37 -6.56
C GLU A 185 35.42 15.41 -7.14
N LYS A 186 34.26 14.95 -7.61
CA LYS A 186 33.18 15.81 -8.13
C LYS A 186 32.29 16.40 -7.04
N GLY A 187 32.62 16.21 -5.76
CA GLY A 187 31.90 16.78 -4.62
C GLY A 187 30.60 16.04 -4.27
N ALA A 188 30.59 14.71 -4.35
CA ALA A 188 29.57 13.89 -3.71
C ALA A 188 29.74 13.90 -2.18
N ARG A 189 28.79 13.31 -1.45
CA ARG A 189 28.81 13.23 0.02
C ARG A 189 30.08 12.54 0.54
N PRO A 190 31.02 13.28 1.16
CA PRO A 190 32.35 12.72 1.50
C PRO A 190 32.26 11.57 2.52
N ASP A 191 31.36 11.69 3.48
CA ASP A 191 31.17 10.69 4.54
C ASP A 191 30.72 9.33 3.98
N LEU A 192 29.74 9.35 3.08
CA LEU A 192 29.23 8.15 2.42
C LEU A 192 30.25 7.58 1.41
N CYS A 193 30.96 8.45 0.68
CA CYS A 193 32.04 8.00 -0.19
C CYS A 193 33.14 7.29 0.61
N CYS A 194 33.56 7.86 1.73
CA CYS A 194 34.58 7.24 2.59
C CYS A 194 34.12 5.88 3.16
N LEU A 195 32.87 5.76 3.59
CA LEU A 195 32.34 4.47 4.02
C LEU A 195 32.40 3.44 2.88
N THR A 196 31.88 3.79 1.71
CA THR A 196 31.82 2.88 0.57
C THR A 196 33.22 2.47 0.05
N LEU A 197 34.15 3.42 -0.03
CA LEU A 197 35.56 3.15 -0.38
C LEU A 197 36.24 2.24 0.67
N GLY A 198 36.02 2.54 1.95
CA GLY A 198 36.56 1.74 3.04
C GLY A 198 36.08 0.29 3.00
N MET A 199 34.79 0.07 2.75
CA MET A 199 34.21 -1.26 2.59
C MET A 199 34.77 -1.97 1.34
N ALA A 200 34.90 -1.28 0.21
CA ALA A 200 35.43 -1.84 -1.02
C ALA A 200 36.92 -2.27 -0.87
N TYR A 201 37.75 -1.41 -0.28
CA TYR A 201 39.15 -1.74 0.01
C TYR A 201 39.28 -2.90 1.01
N ASN A 202 38.40 -3.00 2.03
CA ASN A 202 38.39 -4.12 2.94
C ASN A 202 38.09 -5.44 2.20
N ASN A 203 37.12 -5.47 1.31
CA ASN A 203 36.79 -6.65 0.52
C ASN A 203 37.92 -7.08 -0.43
N LEU A 204 38.73 -6.12 -0.90
CA LEU A 204 39.96 -6.38 -1.69
C LEU A 204 41.19 -6.74 -0.83
N GLY A 205 41.04 -6.79 0.50
CA GLY A 205 42.14 -7.09 1.42
C GLY A 205 43.15 -5.96 1.58
N ASN A 206 42.83 -4.74 1.16
CA ASN A 206 43.69 -3.58 1.38
C ASN A 206 43.34 -2.87 2.69
N ASP A 207 43.68 -3.52 3.81
CA ASP A 207 43.38 -3.05 5.17
C ASP A 207 43.87 -1.60 5.42
N ARG A 208 44.99 -1.20 4.85
CA ARG A 208 45.55 0.12 5.10
C ARG A 208 44.63 1.22 4.57
N LEU A 209 44.21 1.12 3.32
CA LEU A 209 43.29 2.10 2.73
C LEU A 209 41.87 1.96 3.32
N ALA A 210 41.44 0.73 3.62
CA ALA A 210 40.17 0.50 4.32
C ALA A 210 40.13 1.26 5.63
N ILE A 211 41.13 1.10 6.49
CA ILE A 211 41.20 1.78 7.81
C ILE A 211 41.24 3.30 7.64
N GLU A 212 42.00 3.82 6.65
CA GLU A 212 42.11 5.25 6.37
C GLU A 212 40.73 5.87 6.05
N TYR A 213 40.01 5.29 5.08
CA TYR A 213 38.69 5.78 4.67
C TYR A 213 37.62 5.55 5.73
N LEU A 214 37.61 4.39 6.40
CA LEU A 214 36.66 4.11 7.47
C LEU A 214 36.82 5.05 8.66
N ASN A 215 38.04 5.40 9.04
CA ASN A 215 38.28 6.40 10.09
C ASN A 215 37.73 7.79 9.72
N GLN A 216 37.74 8.16 8.45
CA GLN A 216 37.08 9.38 8.00
C GLN A 216 35.56 9.25 8.11
N ALA A 217 34.98 8.08 7.72
CA ALA A 217 33.56 7.81 7.82
C ALA A 217 33.04 7.82 9.28
N THR A 218 33.90 7.43 10.27
CA THR A 218 33.49 7.50 11.69
C THR A 218 33.29 8.91 12.21
N GLN A 219 33.76 9.95 11.51
CA GLN A 219 33.57 11.35 11.85
C GLN A 219 32.21 11.91 11.37
N SER A 220 31.44 11.14 10.64
CA SER A 220 30.11 11.54 10.15
C SER A 220 29.16 11.81 11.31
N GLU A 221 28.34 12.85 11.20
CA GLU A 221 27.21 13.08 12.13
C GLU A 221 26.09 12.06 11.91
N ASN A 222 26.02 11.44 10.72
CA ASN A 222 25.03 10.45 10.39
C ASN A 222 25.38 9.08 10.98
N THR A 223 24.52 8.56 11.84
CA THR A 223 24.65 7.25 12.48
C THR A 223 24.66 6.10 11.47
N ASP A 224 23.90 6.21 10.37
CA ASP A 224 23.87 5.20 9.29
C ASP A 224 25.20 5.06 8.53
N VAL A 225 26.08 6.05 8.62
CA VAL A 225 27.44 6.02 8.09
C VAL A 225 28.43 5.57 9.16
N ARG A 226 28.31 6.13 10.34
CA ARG A 226 29.25 5.94 11.45
C ARG A 226 29.22 4.51 12.01
N MET A 227 28.04 3.95 12.18
CA MET A 227 27.85 2.62 12.75
C MET A 227 28.46 1.52 11.87
N PRO A 228 28.16 1.42 10.56
CA PRO A 228 28.82 0.44 9.69
C PRO A 228 30.33 0.63 9.62
N ALA A 229 30.83 1.88 9.66
CA ALA A 229 32.27 2.14 9.66
C ALA A 229 32.96 1.52 10.89
N TYR A 230 32.40 1.69 12.10
CA TYR A 230 32.93 1.03 13.29
C TYR A 230 32.83 -0.48 13.25
N GLN A 231 31.77 -1.03 12.67
CA GLN A 231 31.59 -2.46 12.51
C GLN A 231 32.69 -3.08 11.63
N VAL A 232 32.98 -2.47 10.48
CA VAL A 232 34.03 -2.95 9.57
C VAL A 232 35.42 -2.77 10.20
N LEU A 233 35.71 -1.62 10.85
CA LEU A 233 36.95 -1.41 11.58
C LEU A 233 37.16 -2.46 12.67
N TYR A 234 36.13 -2.79 13.44
CA TYR A 234 36.18 -3.86 14.43
C TYR A 234 36.61 -5.20 13.80
N GLN A 235 36.01 -5.57 12.66
CA GLN A 235 36.34 -6.81 11.95
C GLN A 235 37.80 -6.82 11.47
N ILE A 236 38.27 -5.71 10.88
CA ILE A 236 39.66 -5.56 10.43
C ILE A 236 40.63 -5.72 11.60
N TYR A 237 40.45 -4.97 12.69
CA TYR A 237 41.33 -5.03 13.84
C TYR A 237 41.28 -6.39 14.55
N GLN A 238 40.14 -7.07 14.56
CA GLN A 238 40.02 -8.44 15.07
C GLN A 238 40.86 -9.42 14.26
N LEU A 239 40.81 -9.35 12.92
CA LEU A 239 41.64 -10.17 12.04
C LEU A 239 43.13 -9.87 12.19
N GLN A 240 43.49 -8.62 12.40
CA GLN A 240 44.88 -8.19 12.68
C GLN A 240 45.36 -8.50 14.09
N LYS A 241 44.49 -9.05 14.96
CA LYS A 241 44.73 -9.33 16.37
C LYS A 241 45.10 -8.09 17.21
N ASP A 242 44.72 -6.89 16.72
CA ASP A 242 44.82 -5.64 17.49
C ASP A 242 43.57 -5.50 18.39
N TYR A 243 43.55 -6.33 19.43
CA TYR A 243 42.40 -6.43 20.33
C TYR A 243 42.02 -5.10 21.03
N PRO A 244 42.98 -4.24 21.42
CA PRO A 244 42.63 -2.94 22.01
C PRO A 244 41.81 -2.06 21.06
N LYS A 245 42.23 -1.94 19.79
CA LYS A 245 41.48 -1.15 18.79
C LYS A 245 40.17 -1.83 18.39
N ALA A 246 40.18 -3.14 18.25
CA ALA A 246 38.95 -3.90 18.01
C ALA A 246 37.91 -3.65 19.11
N PHE A 247 38.31 -3.72 20.40
CA PHE A 247 37.43 -3.43 21.51
C PHE A 247 36.87 -2.01 21.49
N GLN A 248 37.73 -1.00 21.21
CA GLN A 248 37.30 0.38 21.09
C GLN A 248 36.27 0.58 19.97
N CYS A 249 36.49 -0.04 18.80
CA CYS A 249 35.51 0.04 17.69
C CYS A 249 34.20 -0.67 18.04
N PHE A 250 34.27 -1.82 18.70
CA PHE A 250 33.09 -2.56 19.17
C PHE A 250 32.28 -1.79 20.20
N GLU A 251 32.94 -1.13 21.14
CA GLU A 251 32.28 -0.27 22.14
C GLU A 251 31.54 0.87 21.47
N ARG A 252 32.16 1.56 20.51
CA ARG A 252 31.54 2.63 19.74
C ARG A 252 30.39 2.13 18.85
N TYR A 253 30.53 0.95 18.25
CA TYR A 253 29.46 0.32 17.49
C TYR A 253 28.24 0.04 18.40
N ASN A 254 28.47 -0.56 19.58
CA ASN A 254 27.40 -0.87 20.53
C ASN A 254 26.72 0.35 21.10
N GLU A 255 27.47 1.43 21.42
CA GLU A 255 26.87 2.70 21.84
C GLU A 255 25.87 3.25 20.81
N ASN A 256 26.25 3.24 19.52
CA ASN A 256 25.38 3.68 18.44
C ASN A 256 24.18 2.73 18.24
N MET A 257 24.41 1.41 18.39
CA MET A 257 23.35 0.40 18.24
C MET A 257 22.31 0.45 19.37
N MET A 258 22.77 0.66 20.62
CA MET A 258 21.86 0.83 21.77
C MET A 258 21.00 2.07 21.60
N GLN A 259 21.58 3.17 21.14
CA GLN A 259 20.84 4.40 20.86
C GLN A 259 19.77 4.18 19.79
N ALA A 260 20.10 3.48 18.69
CA ALA A 260 19.16 3.16 17.63
C ALA A 260 18.07 2.17 18.10
N GLN A 261 18.41 1.19 18.94
CA GLN A 261 17.45 0.23 19.52
C GLN A 261 16.50 0.88 20.52
N ASP A 262 16.97 1.79 21.37
CA ASP A 262 16.12 2.53 22.31
C ASP A 262 15.12 3.43 21.57
N GLU A 263 15.55 4.06 20.49
CA GLU A 263 14.67 4.82 19.61
C GLU A 263 13.63 3.91 18.91
N GLN A 264 14.06 2.78 18.38
CA GLN A 264 13.18 1.79 17.75
C GLN A 264 12.20 1.16 18.74
N TYR A 265 12.65 0.80 19.96
CA TYR A 265 11.79 0.25 21.01
C TYR A 265 10.73 1.25 21.48
N ASN A 266 11.10 2.51 21.66
CA ASN A 266 10.16 3.56 21.99
C ASN A 266 9.17 3.84 20.84
N GLU A 267 9.61 3.77 19.59
CA GLU A 267 8.75 3.86 18.42
C GLU A 267 7.80 2.66 18.33
N GLU A 268 8.28 1.42 18.53
CA GLU A 268 7.44 0.21 18.53
C GLU A 268 6.36 0.24 19.62
N MET A 269 6.70 0.66 20.83
CA MET A 269 5.73 0.79 21.92
C MET A 269 4.70 1.90 21.66
N GLN A 270 5.12 3.01 21.06
CA GLN A 270 4.20 4.05 20.58
C GLN A 270 3.36 3.55 19.41
N CYS A 271 3.91 2.65 18.56
CA CYS A 271 3.22 1.99 17.47
C CYS A 271 2.05 1.15 17.99
N ILE A 272 2.33 0.23 18.89
CA ILE A 272 1.32 -0.67 19.47
C ILE A 272 0.18 0.13 20.11
N LYS A 273 0.51 1.21 20.82
CA LYS A 273 -0.50 2.07 21.44
C LYS A 273 -1.36 2.81 20.41
N ARG A 274 -0.74 3.34 19.34
CA ARG A 274 -1.47 4.07 18.29
C ARG A 274 -2.24 3.17 17.37
N ASP A 275 -1.71 2.00 17.03
CA ASP A 275 -2.45 1.00 16.26
C ASP A 275 -3.75 0.62 16.99
N TYR A 276 -3.70 0.49 18.31
CA TYR A 276 -4.89 0.28 19.13
C TYR A 276 -5.86 1.46 19.05
N ASP A 277 -5.37 2.69 19.28
CA ASP A 277 -6.18 3.91 19.23
C ASP A 277 -6.74 4.15 17.81
N PHE A 278 -5.96 3.86 16.76
CA PHE A 278 -6.36 3.97 15.36
C PHE A 278 -7.40 2.93 14.98
N GLN A 279 -7.24 1.69 15.42
CA GLN A 279 -8.24 0.65 15.22
C GLN A 279 -9.58 1.03 15.86
N VAL A 280 -9.54 1.60 17.06
CA VAL A 280 -10.73 2.08 17.75
C VAL A 280 -11.37 3.26 17.01
N GLN A 281 -10.56 4.21 16.50
CA GLN A 281 -11.06 5.34 15.71
C GLN A 281 -11.57 4.92 14.34
N ASN A 282 -10.87 4.05 13.62
CA ASN A 282 -11.30 3.55 12.30
C ASN A 282 -12.56 2.70 12.41
N ASN A 283 -12.67 1.83 13.40
CA ASN A 283 -13.91 1.10 13.67
C ASN A 283 -15.08 2.05 13.92
N ASN A 284 -14.85 3.17 14.60
CA ASN A 284 -15.86 4.20 14.81
C ASN A 284 -16.18 5.01 13.53
N LEU A 285 -15.18 5.33 12.72
CA LEU A 285 -15.35 6.05 11.44
C LEU A 285 -15.97 5.16 10.37
N GLU A 286 -15.52 3.93 10.22
CA GLU A 286 -16.14 2.93 9.34
C GLU A 286 -17.59 2.67 9.73
N THR A 287 -17.86 2.54 11.03
CA THR A 287 -19.24 2.36 11.53
C THR A 287 -20.10 3.57 11.17
N LYS A 288 -19.58 4.79 11.31
CA LYS A 288 -20.29 6.01 10.92
C LYS A 288 -20.48 6.15 9.39
N GLN A 289 -19.48 5.78 8.60
CA GLN A 289 -19.58 5.83 7.13
C GLN A 289 -20.50 4.73 6.59
N LYS A 290 -20.40 3.51 7.13
CA LYS A 290 -21.29 2.41 6.80
C LYS A 290 -22.72 2.71 7.24
N LEU A 291 -22.92 3.35 8.41
CA LEU A 291 -24.22 3.81 8.86
C LEU A 291 -24.80 4.88 7.91
N LYS A 292 -23.98 5.85 7.45
CA LYS A 292 -24.39 6.84 6.45
C LYS A 292 -24.75 6.19 5.11
N SER A 293 -23.98 5.22 4.64
CA SER A 293 -24.28 4.50 3.40
C SER A 293 -25.53 3.65 3.54
N VAL A 294 -25.75 2.98 4.68
CA VAL A 294 -26.99 2.24 4.97
C VAL A 294 -28.19 3.18 4.99
N TYR A 295 -28.08 4.36 5.60
CA TYR A 295 -29.16 5.36 5.56
C TYR A 295 -29.42 5.87 4.13
N LEU A 296 -28.36 6.08 3.33
CA LEU A 296 -28.47 6.53 1.94
C LEU A 296 -29.12 5.44 1.07
N TYR A 297 -28.67 4.19 1.22
CA TYR A 297 -29.27 3.04 0.54
C TYR A 297 -30.69 2.75 0.99
N SER A 298 -30.98 2.85 2.29
CA SER A 298 -32.35 2.69 2.81
C SER A 298 -33.29 3.81 2.29
N ALA A 299 -32.83 5.05 2.24
CA ALA A 299 -33.56 6.16 1.65
C ALA A 299 -33.81 5.95 0.14
N LEU A 300 -32.78 5.43 -0.58
CA LEU A 300 -32.88 5.11 -2.01
C LEU A 300 -33.88 3.97 -2.25
N VAL A 301 -33.86 2.95 -1.40
CA VAL A 301 -34.83 1.85 -1.42
C VAL A 301 -36.25 2.34 -1.14
N VAL A 302 -36.42 3.20 -0.12
CA VAL A 302 -37.74 3.80 0.19
C VAL A 302 -38.23 4.64 -0.98
N MET A 303 -37.35 5.44 -1.62
CA MET A 303 -37.70 6.20 -2.83
C MET A 303 -38.04 5.28 -4.00
N LEU A 304 -37.27 4.21 -4.23
CA LEU A 304 -37.56 3.23 -5.29
C LEU A 304 -38.86 2.48 -5.02
N VAL A 305 -39.13 2.10 -3.77
CA VAL A 305 -40.42 1.48 -3.35
C VAL A 305 -41.57 2.47 -3.52
N ALA A 306 -41.41 3.71 -3.12
CA ALA A 306 -42.41 4.75 -3.30
C ALA A 306 -42.64 5.04 -4.81
N LEU A 307 -41.59 5.10 -5.62
CA LEU A 307 -41.67 5.24 -7.08
C LEU A 307 -42.36 4.01 -7.70
N PHE A 308 -42.03 2.81 -7.21
CA PHE A 308 -42.64 1.57 -7.66
C PHE A 308 -44.13 1.51 -7.27
N VAL A 309 -44.45 1.90 -6.03
CA VAL A 309 -45.87 1.98 -5.59
C VAL A 309 -46.66 3.02 -6.39
N THR A 310 -46.06 4.19 -6.66
CA THR A 310 -46.70 5.21 -7.53
C THR A 310 -46.85 4.74 -8.96
N LEU A 311 -45.87 4.01 -9.49
CA LEU A 311 -45.97 3.38 -10.81
C LEU A 311 -47.00 2.25 -10.87
N LEU A 312 -47.13 1.45 -9.79
CA LEU A 312 -48.18 0.45 -9.66
C LEU A 312 -49.58 1.08 -9.55
N LEU A 313 -49.70 2.14 -8.78
CA LEU A 313 -50.98 2.89 -8.66
C LEU A 313 -51.36 3.58 -9.98
N LEU A 314 -50.38 4.15 -10.71
CA LEU A 314 -50.60 4.69 -12.04
C LEU A 314 -50.94 3.59 -13.06
N ARG A 315 -50.29 2.42 -12.93
CA ARG A 315 -50.60 1.25 -13.77
C ARG A 315 -51.96 0.62 -13.44
N GLN A 316 -52.32 0.53 -12.16
CA GLN A 316 -53.67 0.09 -11.79
C GLN A 316 -54.78 1.00 -12.36
N LYS A 317 -54.46 2.29 -12.49
CA LYS A 317 -55.38 3.26 -13.06
C LYS A 317 -55.44 3.15 -14.62
N THR A 318 -54.35 2.63 -15.25
CA THR A 318 -54.34 2.37 -16.69
C THR A 318 -54.68 0.93 -17.07
N LEU A 319 -54.54 -0.04 -16.11
CA LEU A 319 -54.82 -1.46 -16.33
C LEU A 319 -56.32 -1.83 -16.10
N LYS A 320 -57.11 -0.93 -15.54
CA LYS A 320 -58.59 -1.12 -15.57
C LYS A 320 -59.12 -1.12 -16.99
N ASP A 321 -58.29 -0.73 -17.97
CA ASP A 321 -58.72 -0.58 -19.36
C ASP A 321 -58.20 -1.60 -20.38
N LYS A 322 -57.24 -2.51 -20.06
CA LYS A 322 -56.88 -3.58 -21.00
C LYS A 322 -56.21 -4.79 -20.36
N LEU A 323 -56.81 -5.94 -20.55
CA LEU A 323 -56.33 -7.29 -20.41
C LEU A 323 -55.01 -7.58 -21.10
N LYS A 324 -53.97 -7.86 -20.28
CA LYS A 324 -52.86 -8.76 -20.69
C LYS A 324 -52.19 -9.33 -19.44
N ALA A 325 -52.75 -10.37 -18.88
CA ALA A 325 -52.36 -10.94 -17.58
C ALA A 325 -51.13 -11.86 -17.58
N GLU A 326 -50.75 -12.44 -18.71
CA GLU A 326 -49.73 -13.52 -18.69
C GLU A 326 -48.28 -13.04 -18.89
N GLU A 327 -48.05 -11.94 -19.55
CA GLU A 327 -46.68 -11.44 -19.77
C GLU A 327 -46.13 -10.64 -18.57
N ASN A 328 -47.00 -10.14 -17.71
CA ASN A 328 -46.65 -9.36 -16.51
C ASN A 328 -46.20 -10.25 -15.32
N GLN A 329 -46.64 -11.53 -15.27
CA GLN A 329 -46.27 -12.44 -14.18
C GLN A 329 -44.77 -12.78 -14.22
N ARG A 330 -44.19 -13.00 -15.42
CA ARG A 330 -42.75 -13.30 -15.57
C ARG A 330 -41.84 -12.12 -15.18
N GLN A 331 -42.27 -10.89 -15.43
CA GLN A 331 -41.48 -9.71 -15.05
C GLN A 331 -41.50 -9.47 -13.54
N LEU A 332 -42.58 -9.83 -12.86
CA LEU A 332 -42.72 -9.74 -11.40
C LEU A 332 -41.75 -10.74 -10.71
N ASP A 333 -41.65 -11.95 -11.23
CA ASP A 333 -40.78 -13.00 -10.68
C ASP A 333 -39.29 -12.63 -10.81
N VAL A 334 -38.89 -12.00 -11.90
CA VAL A 334 -37.52 -11.51 -12.11
C VAL A 334 -37.19 -10.35 -11.17
N ALA A 335 -38.16 -9.44 -10.95
CA ALA A 335 -37.99 -8.33 -10.03
C ALA A 335 -37.94 -8.78 -8.55
N MET A 336 -38.74 -9.81 -8.20
CA MET A 336 -38.72 -10.42 -6.86
C MET A 336 -37.42 -11.17 -6.57
N SER A 337 -36.86 -11.86 -7.57
CA SER A 337 -35.57 -12.53 -7.41
C SER A 337 -34.43 -11.54 -7.19
N LYS A 338 -34.44 -10.41 -7.92
CA LYS A 338 -33.49 -9.32 -7.72
C LYS A 338 -33.63 -8.65 -6.35
N ASN A 339 -34.85 -8.51 -5.84
CA ASN A 339 -35.11 -7.94 -4.51
C ASN A 339 -34.66 -8.90 -3.40
N LYS A 340 -34.78 -10.21 -3.57
CA LYS A 340 -34.27 -11.21 -2.63
C LYS A 340 -32.75 -11.17 -2.50
N VAL A 341 -32.03 -11.06 -3.62
CA VAL A 341 -30.57 -10.91 -3.64
C VAL A 341 -30.14 -9.62 -2.92
N PHE A 342 -30.88 -8.52 -3.12
CA PHE A 342 -30.59 -7.25 -2.47
C PHE A 342 -30.83 -7.29 -0.95
N LEU A 343 -31.91 -7.92 -0.47
CA LEU A 343 -32.20 -8.10 0.95
C LEU A 343 -31.16 -9.01 1.64
N THR A 344 -30.68 -10.03 0.95
CA THR A 344 -29.61 -10.89 1.46
C THR A 344 -28.29 -10.09 1.61
N ALA A 345 -27.96 -9.23 0.66
CA ALA A 345 -26.79 -8.36 0.72
C ALA A 345 -26.90 -7.34 1.88
N LEU A 346 -28.10 -6.83 2.15
CA LEU A 346 -28.37 -5.88 3.24
C LEU A 346 -28.26 -6.55 4.62
N ALA A 347 -28.83 -7.73 4.79
CA ALA A 347 -28.74 -8.52 6.03
C ALA A 347 -27.29 -8.92 6.36
N LEU A 348 -26.48 -9.28 5.33
CA LEU A 348 -25.06 -9.53 5.47
C LEU A 348 -24.30 -8.28 5.90
N SER A 349 -24.63 -7.11 5.32
CA SER A 349 -24.01 -5.84 5.69
C SER A 349 -24.34 -5.43 7.13
N GLU A 350 -25.55 -5.65 7.60
CA GLU A 350 -25.97 -5.38 8.98
C GLU A 350 -25.24 -6.26 10.01
N LYS A 351 -24.99 -7.54 9.69
CA LYS A 351 -24.19 -8.43 10.56
C LYS A 351 -22.72 -8.02 10.63
N ILE A 352 -22.16 -7.53 9.53
CA ILE A 352 -20.79 -6.99 9.49
C ILE A 352 -20.67 -5.69 10.29
N LEU A 353 -21.73 -4.89 10.34
CA LEU A 353 -21.81 -3.59 11.02
C LEU A 353 -22.16 -3.68 12.50
N GLY A 354 -22.79 -4.77 12.94
CA GLY A 354 -23.13 -5.00 14.34
C GLY A 354 -21.88 -5.17 15.19
N ASN A 355 -21.63 -4.23 16.09
CA ASN A 355 -20.47 -4.05 16.98
C ASN A 355 -20.15 -5.24 17.93
N THR A 356 -20.30 -6.49 17.50
CA THR A 356 -19.95 -7.66 18.31
C THR A 356 -18.61 -8.22 17.83
N VAL A 357 -17.68 -8.31 18.75
CA VAL A 357 -16.32 -8.83 18.59
C VAL A 357 -16.29 -10.30 18.10
N ASP A 358 -17.41 -10.99 18.13
CA ASP A 358 -17.61 -12.36 17.63
C ASP A 358 -18.57 -12.36 16.42
N VAL A 359 -18.02 -12.07 15.25
CA VAL A 359 -18.76 -12.30 13.99
C VAL A 359 -18.56 -13.77 13.61
N ASN A 360 -19.45 -14.62 14.09
CA ASN A 360 -19.46 -16.04 13.72
C ASN A 360 -20.53 -16.24 12.63
N PHE A 361 -20.08 -16.37 11.38
CA PHE A 361 -20.98 -16.64 10.27
C PHE A 361 -21.36 -18.12 10.26
N GLU A 362 -22.66 -18.41 10.16
CA GLU A 362 -23.15 -19.75 9.94
C GLU A 362 -22.77 -20.23 8.52
N GLU A 363 -22.75 -21.54 8.32
CA GLU A 363 -22.39 -22.14 7.03
C GLU A 363 -23.30 -21.66 5.89
N LYS A 364 -24.55 -21.42 6.17
CA LYS A 364 -25.52 -20.87 5.23
C LYS A 364 -25.14 -19.45 4.78
N GLU A 365 -24.75 -18.62 5.71
CA GLU A 365 -24.38 -17.22 5.44
C GLU A 365 -23.12 -17.11 4.58
N TRP A 366 -22.16 -18.03 4.80
CA TRP A 366 -20.97 -18.14 3.95
C TRP A 366 -21.33 -18.62 2.53
N ASN A 367 -22.32 -19.48 2.36
CA ASN A 367 -22.79 -19.89 1.02
C ASN A 367 -23.45 -18.71 0.30
N ASP A 368 -24.37 -18.01 0.98
CA ASP A 368 -25.03 -16.82 0.45
C ASP A 368 -24.01 -15.73 0.07
N TYR A 369 -22.94 -15.59 0.88
CA TYR A 369 -21.83 -14.69 0.61
C TYR A 369 -21.06 -15.07 -0.67
N LEU A 370 -20.68 -16.34 -0.84
CA LEU A 370 -19.97 -16.80 -2.03
C LEU A 370 -20.81 -16.69 -3.30
N GLU A 371 -22.12 -16.97 -3.23
CA GLU A 371 -23.07 -16.72 -4.33
C GLU A 371 -23.15 -15.24 -4.70
N LEU A 372 -23.14 -14.36 -3.70
CA LEU A 372 -23.14 -12.91 -3.92
C LEU A 372 -21.83 -12.45 -4.61
N ILE A 373 -20.68 -12.96 -4.17
CA ILE A 373 -19.38 -12.68 -4.79
C ILE A 373 -19.37 -13.12 -6.25
N ASP A 374 -19.89 -14.30 -6.55
CA ASP A 374 -19.99 -14.80 -7.93
C ASP A 374 -20.90 -13.92 -8.79
N LEU A 375 -22.00 -13.43 -8.23
CA LEU A 375 -22.90 -12.53 -8.92
C LEU A 375 -22.24 -11.17 -9.23
N VAL A 376 -21.49 -10.62 -8.25
CA VAL A 376 -20.84 -9.30 -8.38
C VAL A 376 -19.62 -9.35 -9.28
N TYR A 377 -18.81 -10.40 -9.18
CA TYR A 377 -17.54 -10.54 -9.89
C TYR A 377 -17.56 -11.63 -10.96
N SER A 378 -18.72 -11.86 -11.59
CA SER A 378 -18.87 -12.71 -12.77
C SER A 378 -18.31 -14.12 -12.61
N ASP A 379 -18.90 -14.89 -11.71
CA ASP A 379 -18.52 -16.28 -11.40
C ASP A 379 -17.09 -16.43 -10.83
N PHE A 380 -16.66 -15.49 -10.01
CA PHE A 380 -15.32 -15.40 -9.42
C PHE A 380 -14.90 -16.71 -8.71
N THR A 381 -15.75 -17.27 -7.85
CA THR A 381 -15.40 -18.50 -7.10
C THR A 381 -15.30 -19.72 -8.02
N LYS A 382 -16.11 -19.76 -9.07
CA LYS A 382 -16.04 -20.83 -10.09
C LYS A 382 -14.74 -20.74 -10.88
N LYS A 383 -14.37 -19.54 -11.35
CA LYS A 383 -13.10 -19.30 -12.05
C LYS A 383 -11.91 -19.67 -11.18
N LEU A 384 -11.95 -19.29 -9.89
CA LEU A 384 -10.92 -19.69 -8.92
C LEU A 384 -10.80 -21.20 -8.78
N MET A 385 -11.92 -21.91 -8.68
CA MET A 385 -11.93 -23.38 -8.55
C MET A 385 -11.49 -24.06 -9.85
N GLU A 386 -11.82 -23.51 -11.02
CA GLU A 386 -11.35 -24.01 -12.31
C GLU A 386 -9.82 -23.87 -12.45
N GLN A 387 -9.30 -22.72 -12.04
CA GLN A 387 -7.86 -22.43 -12.13
C GLN A 387 -7.06 -23.10 -11.00
N TYR A 388 -7.64 -23.24 -9.80
CA TYR A 388 -6.99 -23.78 -8.60
C TYR A 388 -7.88 -24.78 -7.87
N PRO A 389 -7.99 -26.02 -8.37
CA PRO A 389 -8.92 -27.02 -7.84
C PRO A 389 -8.66 -27.50 -6.41
N THR A 390 -7.48 -27.15 -5.84
CA THR A 390 -7.08 -27.54 -4.48
C THR A 390 -7.60 -26.57 -3.40
N LEU A 391 -8.25 -25.48 -3.79
CA LEU A 391 -8.81 -24.53 -2.85
C LEU A 391 -9.99 -25.12 -2.08
N THR A 392 -9.98 -24.94 -0.77
CA THR A 392 -11.11 -25.33 0.07
C THR A 392 -12.16 -24.21 0.13
N LYS A 393 -13.36 -24.52 0.56
CA LYS A 393 -14.44 -23.54 0.78
C LYS A 393 -13.97 -22.34 1.64
N SER A 394 -13.22 -22.63 2.70
CA SER A 394 -12.68 -21.56 3.56
C SER A 394 -11.54 -20.75 2.91
N ASP A 395 -10.86 -21.30 1.93
CA ASP A 395 -9.89 -20.55 1.12
C ASP A 395 -10.61 -19.62 0.14
N LEU A 396 -11.73 -20.06 -0.45
CA LEU A 396 -12.58 -19.23 -1.30
C LEU A 396 -13.20 -18.05 -0.53
N GLN A 397 -13.59 -18.26 0.73
CA GLN A 397 -14.05 -17.18 1.60
C GLN A 397 -12.97 -16.11 1.78
N ILE A 398 -11.72 -16.52 2.06
CA ILE A 398 -10.58 -15.61 2.18
C ILE A 398 -10.33 -14.87 0.85
N CYS A 399 -10.35 -15.58 -0.27
CA CYS A 399 -10.19 -14.99 -1.59
C CYS A 399 -11.29 -13.96 -1.90
N GLY A 400 -12.55 -14.30 -1.61
CA GLY A 400 -13.69 -13.40 -1.79
C GLY A 400 -13.58 -12.11 -0.96
N LEU A 401 -13.22 -12.23 0.32
CA LEU A 401 -12.99 -11.08 1.19
C LEU A 401 -11.80 -10.22 0.72
N THR A 402 -10.74 -10.86 0.24
CA THR A 402 -9.59 -10.16 -0.33
C THR A 402 -9.99 -9.43 -1.61
N ARG A 403 -10.78 -10.05 -2.48
CA ARG A 403 -11.32 -9.43 -3.70
C ARG A 403 -12.13 -8.17 -3.41
N GLN A 404 -12.87 -8.16 -2.32
CA GLN A 404 -13.63 -7.00 -1.86
C GLN A 404 -12.78 -5.90 -1.21
N GLY A 405 -11.47 -6.12 -1.05
CA GLY A 405 -10.55 -5.15 -0.48
C GLY A 405 -10.60 -5.03 1.05
N PHE A 406 -11.15 -6.04 1.74
CA PHE A 406 -11.08 -6.06 3.20
C PHE A 406 -9.64 -6.18 3.67
N SER A 407 -9.29 -5.43 4.72
CA SER A 407 -7.95 -5.50 5.32
C SER A 407 -7.69 -6.89 5.93
N ASN A 408 -6.42 -7.30 5.94
CA ASN A 408 -6.00 -8.58 6.53
C ASN A 408 -6.53 -8.79 7.96
N GLN A 409 -6.67 -7.70 8.70
CA GLN A 409 -7.16 -7.71 10.08
C GLN A 409 -8.66 -7.98 10.14
N VAL A 410 -9.44 -7.33 9.29
CA VAL A 410 -10.89 -7.58 9.17
C VAL A 410 -11.13 -9.03 8.74
N ILE A 411 -10.38 -9.52 7.75
CA ILE A 411 -10.51 -10.90 7.28
C ILE A 411 -10.15 -11.89 8.40
N SER A 412 -9.11 -11.64 9.19
CA SER A 412 -8.73 -12.53 10.30
C SER A 412 -9.84 -12.62 11.35
N VAL A 413 -10.50 -11.52 11.68
CA VAL A 413 -11.64 -11.48 12.61
C VAL A 413 -12.85 -12.22 12.03
N MET A 414 -13.22 -11.94 10.77
CA MET A 414 -14.36 -12.59 10.10
C MET A 414 -14.20 -14.10 9.96
N MET A 415 -12.95 -14.56 9.80
CA MET A 415 -12.61 -15.98 9.72
C MET A 415 -12.38 -16.63 11.08
N ASN A 416 -12.60 -15.90 12.18
CA ASN A 416 -12.32 -16.32 13.57
C ASN A 416 -10.90 -16.89 13.73
N MET A 417 -9.90 -16.17 13.22
CA MET A 417 -8.49 -16.58 13.21
C MET A 417 -7.61 -15.53 13.88
N GLN A 418 -6.59 -15.99 14.61
CA GLN A 418 -5.53 -15.08 15.06
C GLN A 418 -4.72 -14.56 13.85
N ALA A 419 -4.25 -13.31 13.92
CA ALA A 419 -3.53 -12.65 12.82
C ALA A 419 -2.35 -13.47 12.27
N ASN A 420 -1.58 -14.11 13.16
CA ASN A 420 -0.47 -14.99 12.77
C ASN A 420 -0.94 -16.27 12.05
N SER A 421 -2.07 -16.83 12.47
CA SER A 421 -2.67 -18.02 11.84
C SER A 421 -3.24 -17.67 10.47
N TYR A 422 -3.88 -16.50 10.35
CA TYR A 422 -4.36 -15.97 9.08
C TYR A 422 -3.20 -15.71 8.10
N ALA A 423 -2.13 -15.03 8.54
CA ALA A 423 -0.96 -14.77 7.70
C ALA A 423 -0.33 -16.06 7.16
N ARG A 424 -0.20 -17.09 8.01
CA ARG A 424 0.28 -18.41 7.58
C ARG A 424 -0.66 -19.10 6.60
N ARG A 425 -1.97 -18.93 6.78
CA ARG A 425 -2.97 -19.50 5.88
C ARG A 425 -2.96 -18.81 4.53
N LYS A 426 -2.95 -17.50 4.51
CA LYS A 426 -2.82 -16.68 3.30
C LYS A 426 -1.56 -17.05 2.52
N TYR A 427 -0.43 -17.19 3.21
CA TYR A 427 0.83 -17.64 2.61
C TYR A 427 0.66 -19.04 1.97
N ARG A 428 0.06 -19.99 2.68
CA ARG A 428 -0.21 -21.35 2.14
C ARG A 428 -1.16 -21.35 0.95
N ILE A 429 -2.21 -20.54 0.98
CA ILE A 429 -3.11 -20.42 -0.18
C ILE A 429 -2.30 -19.96 -1.40
N LYS A 430 -1.50 -18.92 -1.26
CA LYS A 430 -0.67 -18.41 -2.35
C LYS A 430 0.35 -19.45 -2.82
N GLN A 431 1.19 -19.97 -1.92
CA GLN A 431 2.34 -20.80 -2.27
C GLN A 431 1.95 -22.22 -2.66
N ASP A 432 1.10 -22.86 -1.86
CA ASP A 432 0.85 -24.29 -1.97
C ASP A 432 -0.34 -24.61 -2.89
N LYS A 433 -1.28 -23.65 -3.05
CA LYS A 433 -2.55 -23.91 -3.75
C LYS A 433 -2.74 -23.09 -5.01
N MET A 434 -2.09 -21.93 -5.11
CA MET A 434 -2.19 -21.02 -6.26
C MET A 434 -0.88 -20.93 -7.07
N ASN A 435 0.02 -21.91 -6.94
CA ASN A 435 1.32 -21.99 -7.60
C ASN A 435 2.20 -20.73 -7.42
N GLY A 436 2.00 -20.02 -6.32
CA GLY A 436 2.65 -18.74 -6.05
C GLY A 436 4.14 -18.83 -5.72
N ALA A 437 4.73 -20.04 -5.72
CA ALA A 437 6.19 -20.21 -5.62
C ALA A 437 6.93 -19.67 -6.86
N GLU A 438 6.24 -19.56 -8.00
CA GLU A 438 6.77 -19.04 -9.26
C GLU A 438 6.28 -17.60 -9.57
N ASP A 439 5.43 -17.03 -8.70
CA ASP A 439 4.77 -15.73 -8.92
C ASP A 439 5.09 -14.75 -7.79
N ASP A 440 5.89 -13.70 -8.11
CA ASP A 440 6.33 -12.69 -7.14
C ASP A 440 5.24 -11.67 -6.74
N ARG A 441 4.08 -11.67 -7.41
CA ARG A 441 2.97 -10.76 -7.12
C ARG A 441 2.39 -11.01 -5.73
N SER A 442 1.85 -9.99 -5.07
CA SER A 442 1.16 -10.17 -3.79
C SER A 442 -0.11 -11.02 -3.95
N PHE A 443 -0.58 -11.62 -2.86
CA PHE A 443 -1.83 -12.39 -2.87
C PHE A 443 -3.03 -11.54 -3.31
N GLU A 444 -3.06 -10.28 -2.90
CA GLU A 444 -4.11 -9.34 -3.27
C GLU A 444 -4.12 -9.04 -4.76
N VAL A 445 -2.95 -8.89 -5.36
CA VAL A 445 -2.82 -8.68 -6.82
C VAL A 445 -3.35 -9.90 -7.57
N LEU A 446 -2.93 -11.10 -7.17
CA LEU A 446 -3.38 -12.35 -7.80
C LEU A 446 -4.91 -12.51 -7.74
N ILE A 447 -5.50 -12.23 -6.58
CA ILE A 447 -6.95 -12.33 -6.39
C ILE A 447 -7.71 -11.25 -7.16
N ASN A 448 -7.13 -10.08 -7.36
CA ASN A 448 -7.78 -8.99 -8.08
C ASN A 448 -7.69 -9.11 -9.61
N GLU A 449 -6.85 -9.98 -10.13
CA GLU A 449 -6.74 -10.26 -11.58
C GLU A 449 -7.70 -11.33 -12.08
N ILE A 450 -8.27 -12.15 -11.19
CA ILE A 450 -9.28 -13.18 -11.52
C ILE A 450 -10.67 -12.54 -11.57
#